data_7b291d096227b745f70458675429cf29
#
_entry.id   7b291d096227b745f70458675429cf29
#
_cell.length_a   1.000
_cell.length_b   1.000
_cell.length_c   1.000
_cell.angle_alpha   90.00
_cell.angle_beta   90.00
_cell.angle_gamma   90.00
#
_symmetry.space_group_name_H-M   'P 1'
#
loop_
_entity.id
_entity.type
_entity.pdbx_description
1 polymer ?
#
loop_
_entity_poly.entity_id
_entity_poly.type
_entity_poly.pdbx_seq_one_letter_code
_entity_poly.pdbx_strand_id
1 'polypeptide(L)'
;MAIPTSLLIPILTTLLLILPSMAAASHHTLLSCLSDHSSPSASPISEVTFFPDNPSYSPVLNSYIRNLRFASPTTPKPLFIVAPTHISHIQASILCCRIHALELRIRSGGHDYDGLSYVSDSPFVILDMFNLRSVAVDIEDESAWVDSGATLGEVYFKIAEKSKIHGFPAGVCPTVGVGGHLSGAGYGNLMRKFGVSVDNVVDALIVDSNGRALDRESMGEDLFWAIRGGGGASFGVIVSWKFRLVPLPETVSVFRMEKTMEEGAVDMLYKWQEVADKIDENLFIRVVILPVNKKTQKTAKAKFISLFLGSAQKLFSLMSETLPELGVKAEDCLEMSWIESVLFWSNYPIGTPLNVLLERQPNSEKFLKKKSDYVQEPISKADLEGMLRKMMELKRPALTFNPYGGKMSEIAERETPFPHRAGNKYKIQYSVTWKEEGEEAADKNVELIRELYEYMTPHVLCV
;
A
#
# COMPACT_ATOMS: atom_id res chain seq x y z
N MET A 1 -65.88 3.23 -26.85
CA MET A 1 -65.80 1.98 -26.07
C MET A 1 -64.84 2.20 -24.97
N ALA A 2 -65.29 2.40 -23.74
CA ALA A 2 -64.45 2.61 -22.57
C ALA A 2 -64.12 1.23 -21.92
N ILE A 3 -62.88 0.91 -21.75
CA ILE A 3 -62.45 -0.32 -21.09
C ILE A 3 -62.64 -0.09 -19.55
N PRO A 4 -63.29 -1.00 -18.84
CA PRO A 4 -63.61 -0.80 -17.44
C PRO A 4 -62.34 -0.87 -16.58
N THR A 5 -62.16 0.15 -15.77
CA THR A 5 -61.03 0.36 -14.84
C THR A 5 -60.87 -0.69 -13.73
N SER A 6 -61.74 -1.69 -13.66
CA SER A 6 -61.71 -2.72 -12.62
C SER A 6 -60.77 -3.93 -12.88
N LEU A 7 -60.15 -4.00 -14.06
CA LEU A 7 -59.23 -5.09 -14.45
C LEU A 7 -57.73 -4.74 -14.29
N LEU A 8 -57.41 -3.48 -14.01
CA LEU A 8 -56.02 -3.03 -13.89
C LEU A 8 -55.44 -3.14 -12.45
N ILE A 9 -56.31 -3.15 -11.44
CA ILE A 9 -55.89 -3.20 -10.03
C ILE A 9 -55.33 -4.56 -9.58
N PRO A 10 -55.84 -5.72 -10.00
CA PRO A 10 -55.27 -7.01 -9.59
C PRO A 10 -53.96 -7.36 -10.31
N ILE A 11 -53.66 -6.77 -11.48
CA ILE A 11 -52.40 -7.01 -12.19
C ILE A 11 -51.26 -6.23 -11.56
N LEU A 12 -51.52 -5.04 -11.03
CA LEU A 12 -50.47 -4.23 -10.34
C LEU A 12 -50.14 -4.79 -8.96
N THR A 13 -51.11 -5.38 -8.25
CA THR A 13 -50.87 -6.04 -6.95
C THR A 13 -50.19 -7.40 -7.07
N THR A 14 -50.39 -8.12 -8.17
CA THR A 14 -49.66 -9.38 -8.43
C THR A 14 -48.25 -9.14 -8.96
N LEU A 15 -47.99 -8.01 -9.63
CA LEU A 15 -46.61 -7.66 -10.05
C LEU A 15 -45.74 -7.14 -8.89
N LEU A 16 -46.34 -6.56 -7.83
CA LEU A 16 -45.62 -6.15 -6.62
C LEU A 16 -45.26 -7.33 -5.69
N LEU A 17 -45.92 -8.51 -5.90
CA LEU A 17 -45.66 -9.74 -5.11
C LEU A 17 -44.62 -10.68 -5.78
N ILE A 18 -44.13 -10.35 -6.97
CA ILE A 18 -43.15 -11.13 -7.72
C ILE A 18 -41.81 -10.32 -7.88
N LEU A 19 -41.56 -9.36 -7.03
CA LEU A 19 -40.16 -9.07 -6.72
C LEU A 19 -39.72 -10.25 -5.85
N PRO A 20 -38.82 -11.14 -6.33
CA PRO A 20 -38.16 -12.05 -5.40
C PRO A 20 -37.52 -11.12 -4.38
N SER A 21 -37.94 -11.20 -3.12
CA SER A 21 -37.09 -10.81 -2.07
C SER A 21 -35.79 -11.54 -2.38
N MET A 22 -34.75 -10.82 -2.75
CA MET A 22 -33.40 -11.33 -2.59
C MET A 22 -33.27 -11.51 -1.06
N ALA A 23 -33.81 -12.62 -0.57
CA ALA A 23 -33.66 -13.05 0.79
C ALA A 23 -32.16 -13.16 0.93
N ALA A 24 -31.55 -12.22 1.65
CA ALA A 24 -30.20 -12.36 2.10
C ALA A 24 -30.11 -13.79 2.62
N ALA A 25 -29.22 -14.59 2.02
CA ALA A 25 -29.05 -15.98 2.43
C ALA A 25 -28.91 -15.94 3.95
N SER A 26 -29.72 -16.70 4.67
CA SER A 26 -29.76 -16.62 6.13
C SER A 26 -28.34 -16.92 6.66
N HIS A 27 -27.93 -16.34 7.76
CA HIS A 27 -26.64 -16.65 8.42
C HIS A 27 -26.40 -18.17 8.50
N HIS A 28 -27.47 -18.92 8.78
CA HIS A 28 -27.43 -20.38 8.85
C HIS A 28 -27.06 -21.02 7.49
N THR A 29 -27.64 -20.54 6.39
CA THR A 29 -27.37 -21.09 5.06
C THR A 29 -25.91 -20.80 4.62
N LEU A 30 -25.41 -19.59 4.89
CA LEU A 30 -24.04 -19.22 4.59
C LEU A 30 -23.03 -20.01 5.44
N LEU A 31 -23.30 -20.14 6.75
CA LEU A 31 -22.44 -20.89 7.65
C LEU A 31 -22.42 -22.39 7.31
N SER A 32 -23.56 -22.97 6.92
CA SER A 32 -23.63 -24.36 6.42
C SER A 32 -22.77 -24.51 5.18
N CYS A 33 -22.91 -23.64 4.17
CA CYS A 33 -22.08 -23.67 2.96
C CYS A 33 -20.57 -23.61 3.31
N LEU A 34 -20.19 -22.67 4.18
CA LEU A 34 -18.78 -22.55 4.60
C LEU A 34 -18.27 -23.83 5.29
N SER A 35 -19.08 -24.44 6.15
CA SER A 35 -18.73 -25.66 6.86
C SER A 35 -18.61 -26.86 5.93
N ASP A 36 -19.51 -26.99 4.96
CA ASP A 36 -19.56 -28.09 3.99
C ASP A 36 -18.35 -28.08 3.03
N HIS A 37 -17.79 -26.88 2.77
CA HIS A 37 -16.66 -26.69 1.86
C HIS A 37 -15.31 -26.52 2.57
N SER A 38 -15.28 -26.47 3.92
CA SER A 38 -14.04 -26.41 4.70
C SER A 38 -13.54 -27.81 5.07
N SER A 39 -12.20 -27.93 5.27
CA SER A 39 -11.61 -29.22 5.66
C SER A 39 -11.93 -29.55 7.12
N PRO A 40 -12.38 -30.78 7.43
CA PRO A 40 -12.60 -31.22 8.81
C PRO A 40 -11.34 -31.26 9.68
N SER A 41 -10.14 -31.32 9.04
CA SER A 41 -8.84 -31.32 9.76
C SER A 41 -8.38 -29.94 10.21
N ALA A 42 -9.03 -28.87 9.71
CA ALA A 42 -8.76 -27.51 10.16
C ALA A 42 -9.62 -27.18 11.40
N SER A 43 -9.29 -26.07 12.10
CA SER A 43 -10.22 -25.52 13.08
C SER A 43 -11.58 -25.21 12.41
N PRO A 44 -12.71 -25.33 13.12
CA PRO A 44 -14.01 -25.05 12.53
C PRO A 44 -14.10 -23.64 11.97
N ILE A 45 -14.55 -23.51 10.73
CA ILE A 45 -14.67 -22.17 10.07
C ILE A 45 -15.62 -21.25 10.81
N SER A 46 -16.57 -21.79 11.56
CA SER A 46 -17.50 -21.03 12.42
C SER A 46 -16.78 -20.21 13.50
N GLU A 47 -15.63 -20.67 13.99
CA GLU A 47 -14.84 -19.96 15.03
C GLU A 47 -14.13 -18.73 14.48
N VAL A 48 -13.91 -18.68 13.16
CA VAL A 48 -13.23 -17.60 12.46
C VAL A 48 -14.16 -16.81 11.55
N THR A 49 -15.48 -17.01 11.66
CA THR A 49 -16.53 -16.29 10.93
C THR A 49 -17.30 -15.38 11.88
N PHE A 50 -17.34 -14.09 11.55
CA PHE A 50 -17.97 -13.06 12.37
C PHE A 50 -19.15 -12.45 11.61
N PHE A 51 -20.37 -12.71 12.08
CA PHE A 51 -21.60 -12.06 11.61
C PHE A 51 -21.89 -10.80 12.45
N PRO A 52 -22.77 -9.87 11.97
CA PRO A 52 -23.03 -8.61 12.68
C PRO A 52 -23.57 -8.74 14.11
N ASP A 53 -24.20 -9.84 14.46
CA ASP A 53 -24.68 -10.17 15.80
C ASP A 53 -23.59 -10.74 16.73
N ASN A 54 -22.42 -11.10 16.18
CA ASN A 54 -21.26 -11.52 16.97
C ASN A 54 -20.57 -10.31 17.61
N PRO A 55 -20.33 -10.29 18.93
CA PRO A 55 -19.65 -9.18 19.61
C PRO A 55 -18.27 -8.85 19.04
N SER A 56 -17.56 -9.79 18.43
CA SER A 56 -16.24 -9.59 17.81
C SER A 56 -16.30 -8.99 16.40
N TYR A 57 -17.48 -8.91 15.76
CA TYR A 57 -17.60 -8.39 14.40
C TYR A 57 -17.07 -6.98 14.25
N SER A 58 -17.57 -6.04 15.06
CA SER A 58 -17.15 -4.63 14.99
C SER A 58 -15.67 -4.43 15.34
N PRO A 59 -15.13 -5.04 16.41
CA PRO A 59 -13.69 -5.02 16.68
C PRO A 59 -12.84 -5.53 15.49
N VAL A 60 -13.18 -6.69 14.92
CA VAL A 60 -12.44 -7.25 13.76
C VAL A 60 -12.57 -6.34 12.54
N LEU A 61 -13.77 -5.83 12.24
CA LEU A 61 -13.96 -4.90 11.11
C LEU A 61 -13.08 -3.68 11.26
N ASN A 62 -13.10 -3.02 12.42
CA ASN A 62 -12.44 -1.73 12.63
C ASN A 62 -10.91 -1.85 12.79
N SER A 63 -10.38 -3.00 13.21
CA SER A 63 -8.94 -3.20 13.44
C SER A 63 -8.05 -2.82 12.25
N TYR A 64 -8.54 -2.94 11.02
CA TYR A 64 -7.78 -2.70 9.80
C TYR A 64 -8.44 -1.70 8.84
N ILE A 65 -9.32 -0.81 9.33
CA ILE A 65 -9.76 0.36 8.58
C ILE A 65 -8.75 1.48 8.82
N ARG A 66 -7.77 1.63 7.92
CA ARG A 66 -6.69 2.63 8.06
C ARG A 66 -7.08 4.02 7.58
N ASN A 67 -8.12 4.11 6.77
CA ASN A 67 -8.66 5.38 6.28
C ASN A 67 -10.03 5.63 6.94
N LEU A 68 -10.08 6.57 7.87
CA LEU A 68 -11.30 6.90 8.62
C LEU A 68 -12.47 7.35 7.75
N ARG A 69 -12.24 7.75 6.49
CA ARG A 69 -13.32 8.03 5.54
C ARG A 69 -14.32 6.87 5.42
N PHE A 70 -13.86 5.66 5.65
CA PHE A 70 -14.63 4.42 5.51
C PHE A 70 -15.01 3.78 6.85
N ALA A 71 -14.76 4.49 7.97
CA ALA A 71 -15.19 4.08 9.31
C ALA A 71 -16.56 4.66 9.72
N SER A 72 -17.21 5.44 8.84
CA SER A 72 -18.50 6.07 9.09
C SER A 72 -19.61 5.04 9.34
N PRO A 73 -20.62 5.36 10.19
CA PRO A 73 -21.83 4.54 10.32
C PRO A 73 -22.57 4.32 9.00
N THR A 74 -22.51 5.26 8.06
CA THR A 74 -23.14 5.21 6.73
C THR A 74 -22.36 4.38 5.71
N THR A 75 -21.08 4.05 5.99
CA THR A 75 -20.29 3.19 5.10
C THR A 75 -20.92 1.79 5.01
N PRO A 76 -21.11 1.23 3.81
CA PRO A 76 -21.58 -0.15 3.65
C PRO A 76 -20.76 -1.14 4.46
N LYS A 77 -21.40 -2.08 5.12
CA LYS A 77 -20.76 -3.08 5.98
C LYS A 77 -20.80 -4.46 5.33
N PRO A 78 -19.78 -5.31 5.53
CA PRO A 78 -19.82 -6.68 5.04
C PRO A 78 -20.93 -7.50 5.73
N LEU A 79 -21.51 -8.45 5.00
CA LEU A 79 -22.49 -9.38 5.56
C LEU A 79 -21.89 -10.23 6.66
N PHE A 80 -20.61 -10.61 6.51
CA PHE A 80 -19.81 -11.26 7.54
C PHE A 80 -18.32 -11.11 7.19
N ILE A 81 -17.46 -11.48 8.14
CA ILE A 81 -16.00 -11.47 7.98
C ILE A 81 -15.50 -12.88 8.26
N VAL A 82 -14.66 -13.43 7.38
CA VAL A 82 -13.91 -14.67 7.62
C VAL A 82 -12.46 -14.30 7.87
N ALA A 83 -11.89 -14.72 9.00
CA ALA A 83 -10.48 -14.56 9.34
C ALA A 83 -9.77 -15.93 9.29
N PRO A 84 -9.37 -16.42 8.08
CA PRO A 84 -8.90 -17.78 7.90
C PRO A 84 -7.64 -18.09 8.71
N THR A 85 -7.58 -19.30 9.25
CA THR A 85 -6.40 -19.89 9.89
C THR A 85 -5.84 -21.05 9.07
N HIS A 86 -6.56 -21.45 8.02
CA HIS A 86 -6.21 -22.55 7.14
C HIS A 86 -6.66 -22.27 5.68
N ILE A 87 -5.96 -22.84 4.71
CA ILE A 87 -6.27 -22.62 3.28
C ILE A 87 -7.70 -23.07 2.91
N SER A 88 -8.23 -24.12 3.54
CA SER A 88 -9.61 -24.58 3.29
C SER A 88 -10.67 -23.54 3.65
N HIS A 89 -10.42 -22.64 4.61
CA HIS A 89 -11.31 -21.54 4.93
C HIS A 89 -11.38 -20.52 3.77
N ILE A 90 -10.25 -20.30 3.08
CA ILE A 90 -10.18 -19.47 1.88
C ILE A 90 -10.97 -20.11 0.74
N GLN A 91 -10.73 -21.40 0.51
CA GLN A 91 -11.42 -22.20 -0.53
C GLN A 91 -12.95 -22.16 -0.31
N ALA A 92 -13.40 -22.45 0.91
CA ALA A 92 -14.80 -22.38 1.29
C ALA A 92 -15.41 -20.99 1.08
N SER A 93 -14.68 -19.94 1.47
CA SER A 93 -15.14 -18.54 1.30
C SER A 93 -15.33 -18.19 -0.16
N ILE A 94 -14.39 -18.53 -1.04
CA ILE A 94 -14.49 -18.29 -2.49
C ILE A 94 -15.69 -19.03 -3.06
N LEU A 95 -15.83 -20.33 -2.79
CA LEU A 95 -16.89 -21.16 -3.34
C LEU A 95 -18.28 -20.68 -2.87
N CYS A 96 -18.44 -20.39 -1.58
CA CYS A 96 -19.71 -19.92 -1.03
C CYS A 96 -20.06 -18.51 -1.50
N CYS A 97 -19.11 -17.59 -1.60
CA CYS A 97 -19.37 -16.27 -2.18
C CYS A 97 -19.86 -16.38 -3.64
N ARG A 98 -19.25 -17.28 -4.42
CA ARG A 98 -19.70 -17.55 -5.80
C ARG A 98 -21.10 -18.16 -5.86
N ILE A 99 -21.40 -19.16 -5.02
CA ILE A 99 -22.73 -19.80 -4.96
C ILE A 99 -23.83 -18.79 -4.61
N HIS A 100 -23.54 -17.87 -3.70
CA HIS A 100 -24.49 -16.89 -3.21
C HIS A 100 -24.42 -15.53 -3.90
N ALA A 101 -23.65 -15.40 -5.01
CA ALA A 101 -23.44 -14.16 -5.76
C ALA A 101 -22.99 -12.96 -4.88
N LEU A 102 -22.09 -13.21 -3.94
CA LEU A 102 -21.51 -12.21 -3.04
C LEU A 102 -20.13 -11.79 -3.54
N GLU A 103 -19.82 -10.50 -3.41
CA GLU A 103 -18.46 -10.03 -3.62
C GLU A 103 -17.54 -10.46 -2.47
N LEU A 104 -16.31 -10.83 -2.81
CA LEU A 104 -15.27 -11.14 -1.84
C LEU A 104 -14.23 -10.02 -1.81
N ARG A 105 -14.11 -9.32 -0.68
CA ARG A 105 -13.08 -8.31 -0.44
C ARG A 105 -11.96 -8.91 0.38
N ILE A 106 -10.74 -8.90 -0.16
CA ILE A 106 -9.56 -9.48 0.50
C ILE A 106 -8.84 -8.38 1.25
N ARG A 107 -8.67 -8.56 2.55
CA ARG A 107 -7.99 -7.60 3.42
C ARG A 107 -6.73 -8.21 4.04
N SER A 108 -5.59 -7.61 3.77
CA SER A 108 -4.31 -7.89 4.42
C SER A 108 -4.03 -6.84 5.51
N GLY A 109 -3.26 -5.78 5.23
CA GLY A 109 -3.00 -4.70 6.17
C GLY A 109 -4.04 -3.57 6.21
N GLY A 110 -5.02 -3.56 5.30
CA GLY A 110 -6.07 -2.54 5.24
C GLY A 110 -5.60 -1.14 4.83
N HIS A 111 -4.49 -1.02 4.13
CA HIS A 111 -3.89 0.26 3.72
C HIS A 111 -4.41 0.82 2.38
N ASP A 112 -5.41 0.20 1.79
CA ASP A 112 -6.02 0.73 0.57
C ASP A 112 -6.53 2.16 0.77
N TYR A 113 -6.15 3.07 -0.13
CA TYR A 113 -6.47 4.50 0.03
C TYR A 113 -7.93 4.82 -0.26
N ASP A 114 -8.62 3.97 -1.02
CA ASP A 114 -10.01 4.13 -1.41
C ASP A 114 -10.94 3.07 -0.78
N GLY A 115 -10.42 2.29 0.18
CA GLY A 115 -11.21 1.36 0.99
C GLY A 115 -11.61 0.06 0.28
N LEU A 116 -11.08 -0.23 -0.92
CA LEU A 116 -11.49 -1.35 -1.76
C LEU A 116 -11.33 -2.73 -1.09
N SER A 117 -10.47 -2.84 -0.09
CA SER A 117 -10.27 -4.10 0.65
C SER A 117 -11.31 -4.34 1.75
N TYR A 118 -12.20 -3.38 2.03
CA TYR A 118 -13.20 -3.49 3.10
C TYR A 118 -14.51 -2.72 2.87
N VAL A 119 -14.72 -2.19 1.65
CA VAL A 119 -15.98 -1.52 1.25
C VAL A 119 -16.41 -2.00 -0.12
N SER A 120 -17.71 -2.12 -0.34
CA SER A 120 -18.34 -2.35 -1.65
C SER A 120 -19.73 -1.74 -1.67
N ASP A 121 -20.21 -1.38 -2.87
CA ASP A 121 -21.58 -0.96 -3.12
C ASP A 121 -22.53 -2.15 -3.32
N SER A 122 -21.97 -3.35 -3.57
CA SER A 122 -22.71 -4.63 -3.67
C SER A 122 -22.65 -5.38 -2.34
N PRO A 123 -23.56 -6.35 -2.09
CA PRO A 123 -23.45 -7.27 -0.95
C PRO A 123 -22.10 -8.01 -0.97
N PHE A 124 -21.34 -7.94 0.11
CA PHE A 124 -19.98 -8.44 0.14
C PHE A 124 -19.58 -9.10 1.47
N VAL A 125 -18.49 -9.84 1.39
CA VAL A 125 -17.82 -10.51 2.51
C VAL A 125 -16.38 -10.01 2.58
N ILE A 126 -15.84 -9.84 3.77
CA ILE A 126 -14.41 -9.62 3.94
C ILE A 126 -13.72 -10.95 4.28
N LEU A 127 -12.72 -11.29 3.49
CA LEU A 127 -11.73 -12.32 3.81
C LEU A 127 -10.51 -11.62 4.42
N ASP A 128 -10.37 -11.69 5.74
CA ASP A 128 -9.33 -10.99 6.48
C ASP A 128 -8.14 -11.90 6.77
N MET A 129 -7.05 -11.69 6.07
CA MET A 129 -5.88 -12.57 6.07
C MET A 129 -5.03 -12.48 7.35
N PHE A 130 -5.37 -11.66 8.33
CA PHE A 130 -4.48 -11.30 9.44
C PHE A 130 -3.97 -12.48 10.29
N ASN A 131 -4.66 -13.61 10.30
CA ASN A 131 -4.20 -14.82 10.99
C ASN A 131 -3.14 -15.60 10.22
N LEU A 132 -3.19 -15.56 8.88
CA LEU A 132 -2.19 -16.18 8.01
C LEU A 132 -1.03 -15.22 7.82
N ARG A 133 -0.07 -15.25 8.77
CA ARG A 133 1.05 -14.28 8.86
C ARG A 133 2.40 -14.91 9.18
N SER A 134 2.58 -16.17 8.83
CA SER A 134 3.88 -16.82 8.94
C SER A 134 4.95 -16.10 8.11
N VAL A 135 6.16 -16.02 8.64
CA VAL A 135 7.35 -15.51 7.94
C VAL A 135 8.47 -16.50 8.19
N ALA A 136 8.71 -17.37 7.21
CA ALA A 136 9.75 -18.39 7.25
C ALA A 136 10.94 -17.94 6.40
N VAL A 137 11.98 -17.45 7.07
CA VAL A 137 13.23 -16.98 6.46
C VAL A 137 14.23 -18.12 6.41
N ASP A 138 14.73 -18.40 5.21
CA ASP A 138 15.80 -19.35 4.92
C ASP A 138 17.01 -18.56 4.40
N ILE A 139 18.09 -18.53 5.19
CA ILE A 139 19.32 -17.79 4.84
C ILE A 139 20.20 -18.61 3.90
N GLU A 140 20.13 -19.95 3.94
CA GLU A 140 20.91 -20.81 3.05
C GLU A 140 20.39 -20.74 1.61
N ASP A 141 19.04 -20.62 1.43
CA ASP A 141 18.37 -20.40 0.14
C ASP A 141 18.25 -18.90 -0.21
N GLU A 142 18.71 -18.01 0.66
CA GLU A 142 18.54 -16.54 0.53
C GLU A 142 17.10 -16.14 0.16
N SER A 143 16.13 -16.78 0.79
CA SER A 143 14.71 -16.58 0.48
C SER A 143 13.82 -16.53 1.72
N ALA A 144 12.56 -16.15 1.52
CA ALA A 144 11.53 -16.26 2.55
C ALA A 144 10.19 -16.64 1.93
N TRP A 145 9.48 -17.57 2.61
CA TRP A 145 8.04 -17.77 2.44
C TRP A 145 7.30 -16.91 3.44
N VAL A 146 6.34 -16.10 2.94
CA VAL A 146 5.61 -15.13 3.74
C VAL A 146 4.13 -15.17 3.42
N ASP A 147 3.31 -15.38 4.43
CA ASP A 147 1.86 -15.36 4.29
C ASP A 147 1.35 -13.94 4.03
N SER A 148 0.28 -13.85 3.22
CA SER A 148 -0.28 -12.57 2.76
C SER A 148 -0.85 -11.68 3.87
N GLY A 149 -1.15 -12.24 5.04
CA GLY A 149 -1.60 -11.49 6.21
C GLY A 149 -0.46 -10.92 7.06
N ALA A 150 0.80 -11.27 6.79
CA ALA A 150 1.95 -10.64 7.46
C ALA A 150 2.07 -9.17 7.09
N THR A 151 2.68 -8.37 7.95
CA THR A 151 3.04 -6.98 7.67
C THR A 151 4.50 -6.86 7.24
N LEU A 152 4.86 -5.76 6.57
CA LEU A 152 6.24 -5.48 6.20
C LEU A 152 7.17 -5.41 7.43
N GLY A 153 6.67 -4.87 8.54
CA GLY A 153 7.41 -4.82 9.80
C GLY A 153 7.75 -6.21 10.34
N GLU A 154 6.80 -7.14 10.30
CA GLU A 154 7.03 -8.55 10.67
C GLU A 154 8.08 -9.19 9.75
N VAL A 155 8.02 -8.93 8.43
CA VAL A 155 9.02 -9.43 7.46
C VAL A 155 10.41 -8.89 7.78
N TYR A 156 10.54 -7.56 7.92
CA TYR A 156 11.85 -6.92 8.19
C TYR A 156 12.44 -7.41 9.50
N PHE A 157 11.62 -7.50 10.55
CA PHE A 157 12.04 -7.99 11.85
C PHE A 157 12.57 -9.43 11.76
N LYS A 158 11.82 -10.32 11.07
CA LYS A 158 12.18 -11.74 10.92
C LYS A 158 13.45 -11.94 10.08
N ILE A 159 13.68 -11.13 9.06
CA ILE A 159 14.94 -11.14 8.30
C ILE A 159 16.09 -10.72 9.22
N ALA A 160 15.93 -9.61 9.96
CA ALA A 160 16.97 -9.09 10.84
C ALA A 160 17.31 -10.01 12.03
N GLU A 161 16.35 -10.83 12.51
CA GLU A 161 16.61 -11.90 13.50
C GLU A 161 17.58 -12.97 12.97
N LYS A 162 17.59 -13.21 11.65
CA LYS A 162 18.37 -14.27 11.00
C LYS A 162 19.67 -13.78 10.39
N SER A 163 19.70 -12.53 9.90
CA SER A 163 20.86 -12.00 9.19
C SER A 163 20.97 -10.48 9.30
N LYS A 164 22.23 -10.01 9.40
CA LYS A 164 22.56 -8.57 9.37
C LYS A 164 22.89 -8.03 7.97
N ILE A 165 23.04 -8.95 7.01
CA ILE A 165 23.50 -8.63 5.66
C ILE A 165 22.46 -9.00 4.59
N HIS A 166 21.21 -9.23 4.99
CA HIS A 166 20.09 -9.46 4.07
C HIS A 166 18.95 -8.49 4.36
N GLY A 167 18.20 -8.16 3.31
CA GLY A 167 17.01 -7.36 3.38
C GLY A 167 16.00 -7.75 2.31
N PHE A 168 14.95 -6.93 2.19
CA PHE A 168 13.93 -7.10 1.16
C PHE A 168 13.48 -5.72 0.64
N PRO A 169 13.46 -5.49 -0.70
CA PRO A 169 13.08 -4.19 -1.27
C PRO A 169 11.56 -4.00 -1.23
N ALA A 170 11.06 -3.50 -0.12
CA ALA A 170 9.65 -3.21 0.08
C ALA A 170 9.42 -1.84 0.72
N GLY A 171 8.16 -1.49 0.99
CA GLY A 171 7.74 -0.17 1.45
C GLY A 171 8.20 0.17 2.88
N VAL A 172 8.17 1.46 3.19
CA VAL A 172 8.70 1.99 4.46
C VAL A 172 7.72 1.92 5.63
N CYS A 173 6.41 1.74 5.39
CA CYS A 173 5.42 1.70 6.47
C CYS A 173 5.30 0.28 7.04
N PRO A 174 5.68 0.02 8.31
CA PRO A 174 5.73 -1.34 8.86
C PRO A 174 4.38 -2.06 8.88
N THR A 175 3.27 -1.33 9.05
CA THR A 175 1.93 -1.91 9.18
C THR A 175 1.25 -2.26 7.85
N VAL A 176 1.91 -2.01 6.71
CA VAL A 176 1.39 -2.41 5.38
C VAL A 176 1.43 -3.92 5.25
N GLY A 177 0.33 -4.52 4.81
CA GLY A 177 0.22 -5.96 4.61
C GLY A 177 0.93 -6.43 3.34
N VAL A 178 1.63 -7.54 3.45
CA VAL A 178 2.41 -8.16 2.37
C VAL A 178 1.54 -8.49 1.16
N GLY A 179 0.35 -9.07 1.36
CA GLY A 179 -0.54 -9.47 0.29
C GLY A 179 -0.91 -8.31 -0.65
N GLY A 180 -1.39 -7.19 -0.09
CA GLY A 180 -1.71 -6.00 -0.88
C GLY A 180 -0.47 -5.30 -1.45
N HIS A 181 0.64 -5.30 -0.72
CA HIS A 181 1.87 -4.66 -1.13
C HIS A 181 2.45 -5.28 -2.40
N LEU A 182 2.62 -6.61 -2.41
CA LEU A 182 3.16 -7.33 -3.56
C LEU A 182 2.16 -7.38 -4.73
N SER A 183 0.86 -7.51 -4.46
CA SER A 183 -0.17 -7.44 -5.51
C SER A 183 -0.11 -6.14 -6.32
N GLY A 184 0.32 -5.02 -5.71
CA GLY A 184 0.51 -3.72 -6.35
C GLY A 184 1.98 -3.41 -6.69
N ALA A 185 2.82 -4.40 -6.94
CA ALA A 185 4.25 -4.36 -7.24
C ALA A 185 5.16 -4.07 -6.03
N GLY A 186 4.80 -3.19 -5.11
CA GLY A 186 5.55 -2.95 -3.88
C GLY A 186 6.85 -2.17 -4.05
N TYR A 187 6.78 -0.84 -4.07
CA TYR A 187 7.99 -0.03 -4.13
C TYR A 187 8.46 0.46 -2.76
N GLY A 188 9.77 0.68 -2.63
CA GLY A 188 10.41 1.19 -1.42
C GLY A 188 11.76 1.85 -1.69
N ASN A 189 12.53 2.12 -0.63
CA ASN A 189 13.78 2.87 -0.72
C ASN A 189 14.99 2.05 -1.20
N LEU A 190 14.83 0.73 -1.41
CA LEU A 190 15.83 -0.14 -2.02
C LEU A 190 15.61 -0.36 -3.54
N MET A 191 14.53 0.22 -4.11
CA MET A 191 14.11 -0.11 -5.49
C MET A 191 15.13 0.28 -6.56
N ARG A 192 15.96 1.30 -6.33
CA ARG A 192 16.97 1.73 -7.28
C ARG A 192 18.09 0.71 -7.45
N LYS A 193 18.36 -0.08 -6.40
CA LYS A 193 19.37 -1.14 -6.41
C LYS A 193 18.82 -2.50 -6.79
N PHE A 194 17.58 -2.83 -6.35
CA PHE A 194 17.06 -4.20 -6.40
C PHE A 194 15.70 -4.34 -7.12
N GLY A 195 15.18 -3.28 -7.72
CA GLY A 195 13.83 -3.27 -8.28
C GLY A 195 12.74 -3.16 -7.20
N VAL A 196 11.49 -3.28 -7.60
CA VAL A 196 10.35 -3.34 -6.68
C VAL A 196 10.20 -4.74 -6.06
N SER A 197 9.33 -4.89 -5.06
CA SER A 197 9.19 -6.16 -4.34
C SER A 197 8.94 -7.35 -5.25
N VAL A 198 8.06 -7.21 -6.26
CA VAL A 198 7.69 -8.32 -7.17
C VAL A 198 8.79 -8.74 -8.13
N ASP A 199 9.81 -7.92 -8.35
CA ASP A 199 10.99 -8.28 -9.15
C ASP A 199 11.85 -9.35 -8.45
N ASN A 200 11.62 -9.53 -7.14
CA ASN A 200 12.30 -10.51 -6.30
C ASN A 200 11.39 -11.70 -5.92
N VAL A 201 10.15 -11.73 -6.39
CA VAL A 201 9.23 -12.87 -6.15
C VAL A 201 9.60 -14.04 -7.07
N VAL A 202 9.72 -15.23 -6.48
CA VAL A 202 10.11 -16.47 -7.18
C VAL A 202 9.00 -17.52 -7.21
N ASP A 203 8.05 -17.46 -6.26
CA ASP A 203 6.91 -18.36 -6.19
C ASP A 203 5.75 -17.69 -5.43
N ALA A 204 4.56 -18.25 -5.53
CA ALA A 204 3.39 -17.85 -4.77
C ALA A 204 2.39 -19.00 -4.66
N LEU A 205 1.63 -19.02 -3.57
CA LEU A 205 0.47 -19.89 -3.43
C LEU A 205 -0.81 -19.04 -3.55
N ILE A 206 -1.65 -19.36 -4.54
CA ILE A 206 -2.94 -18.68 -4.78
C ILE A 206 -4.08 -19.70 -4.73
N VAL A 207 -5.23 -19.28 -4.21
CA VAL A 207 -6.50 -19.99 -4.40
C VAL A 207 -7.29 -19.27 -5.48
N ASP A 208 -7.53 -19.96 -6.59
CA ASP A 208 -8.25 -19.38 -7.75
C ASP A 208 -9.78 -19.29 -7.51
N SER A 209 -10.50 -18.70 -8.47
CA SER A 209 -11.97 -18.55 -8.41
C SER A 209 -12.76 -19.89 -8.36
N ASN A 210 -12.10 -21.01 -8.61
CA ASN A 210 -12.67 -22.36 -8.49
C ASN A 210 -12.33 -23.04 -7.16
N GLY A 211 -11.64 -22.36 -6.25
CA GLY A 211 -11.21 -22.90 -4.98
C GLY A 211 -9.99 -23.82 -5.09
N ARG A 212 -9.27 -23.85 -6.22
CA ARG A 212 -8.06 -24.65 -6.39
C ARG A 212 -6.86 -23.90 -5.84
N ALA A 213 -6.06 -24.58 -5.02
CA ALA A 213 -4.78 -24.07 -4.56
C ALA A 213 -3.72 -24.34 -5.64
N LEU A 214 -3.03 -23.29 -6.08
CA LEU A 214 -2.06 -23.34 -7.16
C LEU A 214 -0.75 -22.66 -6.71
N ASP A 215 0.37 -23.39 -6.82
CA ASP A 215 1.73 -22.86 -6.76
C ASP A 215 2.16 -22.34 -8.14
N ARG A 216 3.38 -21.87 -8.29
CA ARG A 216 3.88 -21.32 -9.56
C ARG A 216 3.78 -22.35 -10.70
N GLU A 217 4.15 -23.62 -10.46
CA GLU A 217 4.12 -24.66 -11.49
C GLU A 217 2.69 -24.91 -11.97
N SER A 218 1.75 -25.07 -11.05
CA SER A 218 0.35 -25.39 -11.35
C SER A 218 -0.47 -24.20 -11.86
N MET A 219 -0.11 -22.95 -11.48
CA MET A 219 -0.77 -21.74 -12.01
C MET A 219 -0.27 -21.34 -13.41
N GLY A 220 0.93 -21.74 -13.78
CA GLY A 220 1.57 -21.38 -15.05
C GLY A 220 2.09 -19.94 -15.09
N GLU A 221 2.92 -19.66 -16.11
CA GLU A 221 3.64 -18.37 -16.20
C GLU A 221 2.71 -17.16 -16.42
N ASP A 222 1.60 -17.30 -17.12
CA ASP A 222 0.65 -16.20 -17.39
C ASP A 222 0.03 -15.68 -16.11
N LEU A 223 -0.51 -16.55 -15.26
CA LEU A 223 -1.11 -16.16 -13.98
C LEU A 223 -0.03 -15.70 -13.01
N PHE A 224 1.12 -16.36 -12.97
CA PHE A 224 2.26 -15.94 -12.16
C PHE A 224 2.76 -14.54 -12.55
N TRP A 225 2.79 -14.22 -13.85
CA TRP A 225 3.06 -12.86 -14.32
C TRP A 225 1.99 -11.90 -13.83
N ALA A 226 0.71 -12.21 -14.06
CA ALA A 226 -0.40 -11.30 -13.78
C ALA A 226 -0.51 -10.87 -12.30
N ILE A 227 -0.23 -11.77 -11.35
CA ILE A 227 -0.32 -11.47 -9.91
C ILE A 227 0.83 -10.60 -9.40
N ARG A 228 1.96 -10.53 -10.09
CA ARG A 228 3.16 -9.78 -9.67
C ARG A 228 3.08 -8.29 -9.99
N GLY A 229 2.06 -7.59 -9.45
CA GLY A 229 1.86 -6.14 -9.63
C GLY A 229 0.62 -5.77 -10.43
N GLY A 230 -0.08 -6.73 -11.06
CA GLY A 230 -1.32 -6.52 -11.80
C GLY A 230 -2.61 -6.59 -10.94
N GLY A 231 -2.46 -6.57 -9.62
CA GLY A 231 -3.61 -6.66 -8.70
C GLY A 231 -4.03 -8.11 -8.42
N GLY A 232 -3.22 -8.83 -7.63
CA GLY A 232 -3.41 -10.26 -7.35
C GLY A 232 -4.82 -10.66 -6.93
N ALA A 233 -5.52 -9.80 -6.17
CA ALA A 233 -6.90 -10.02 -5.74
C ALA A 233 -7.93 -10.11 -6.89
N SER A 234 -7.58 -9.69 -8.11
CA SER A 234 -8.43 -9.82 -9.30
C SER A 234 -8.40 -11.23 -9.90
N PHE A 235 -7.44 -12.07 -9.51
CA PHE A 235 -7.23 -13.40 -10.07
C PHE A 235 -7.51 -14.53 -9.07
N GLY A 236 -7.65 -14.20 -7.79
CA GLY A 236 -7.87 -15.14 -6.71
C GLY A 236 -7.40 -14.57 -5.37
N VAL A 237 -7.24 -15.45 -4.38
CA VAL A 237 -6.72 -15.10 -3.05
C VAL A 237 -5.30 -15.61 -2.93
N ILE A 238 -4.34 -14.71 -2.86
CA ILE A 238 -2.94 -15.11 -2.63
C ILE A 238 -2.77 -15.43 -1.15
N VAL A 239 -2.34 -16.65 -0.88
CA VAL A 239 -2.13 -17.19 0.47
C VAL A 239 -0.77 -16.77 0.98
N SER A 240 0.27 -17.00 0.17
CA SER A 240 1.65 -16.70 0.52
C SER A 240 2.50 -16.39 -0.71
N TRP A 241 3.65 -15.75 -0.48
CA TRP A 241 4.66 -15.40 -1.46
C TRP A 241 6.00 -15.99 -1.07
N LYS A 242 6.76 -16.53 -2.05
CA LYS A 242 8.19 -16.79 -1.90
C LYS A 242 8.96 -15.70 -2.63
N PHE A 243 9.92 -15.07 -1.96
CA PHE A 243 10.78 -14.08 -2.58
C PHE A 243 12.24 -14.25 -2.15
N ARG A 244 13.14 -13.81 -3.00
CA ARG A 244 14.56 -13.73 -2.69
C ARG A 244 14.85 -12.59 -1.75
N LEU A 245 15.74 -12.83 -0.79
CA LEU A 245 16.37 -11.80 0.01
C LEU A 245 17.48 -11.14 -0.82
N VAL A 246 17.72 -9.87 -0.56
CA VAL A 246 18.77 -9.12 -1.26
C VAL A 246 19.96 -8.88 -0.33
N PRO A 247 21.22 -8.98 -0.84
CA PRO A 247 22.39 -8.72 -0.05
C PRO A 247 22.50 -7.23 0.30
N LEU A 248 22.80 -6.93 1.56
CA LEU A 248 22.98 -5.58 2.07
C LEU A 248 24.33 -5.50 2.82
N PRO A 249 24.97 -4.32 2.85
CA PRO A 249 26.12 -4.12 3.73
C PRO A 249 25.66 -4.14 5.20
N GLU A 250 26.56 -4.53 6.11
CA GLU A 250 26.28 -4.50 7.56
C GLU A 250 25.89 -3.09 8.04
N THR A 251 26.49 -2.07 7.41
CA THR A 251 26.26 -0.66 7.72
C THR A 251 25.65 0.05 6.53
N VAL A 252 24.54 0.73 6.76
CA VAL A 252 23.93 1.70 5.85
C VAL A 252 24.01 3.10 6.46
N SER A 253 23.86 4.13 5.62
CA SER A 253 23.90 5.51 6.10
C SER A 253 22.66 6.28 5.68
N VAL A 254 22.22 7.17 6.55
CA VAL A 254 21.06 8.02 6.33
C VAL A 254 21.36 9.47 6.65
N PHE A 255 20.64 10.40 6.02
CA PHE A 255 20.53 11.78 6.49
C PHE A 255 19.10 12.29 6.35
N ARG A 256 18.80 13.41 7.02
CA ARG A 256 17.56 14.17 6.85
C ARG A 256 17.88 15.65 6.86
N MET A 257 17.70 16.31 5.71
CA MET A 257 17.94 17.74 5.52
C MET A 257 16.62 18.45 5.15
N GLU A 258 16.48 19.69 5.58
CA GLU A 258 15.28 20.49 5.28
C GLU A 258 15.70 21.85 4.70
N LYS A 259 14.95 22.32 3.71
CA LYS A 259 15.09 23.66 3.11
C LYS A 259 13.71 24.29 2.95
N THR A 260 13.55 25.51 3.38
CA THR A 260 12.37 26.33 3.06
C THR A 260 12.56 27.06 1.73
N MET A 261 11.50 27.69 1.22
CA MET A 261 11.62 28.53 -0.01
C MET A 261 12.70 29.60 0.15
N GLU A 262 12.75 30.25 1.29
CA GLU A 262 13.73 31.30 1.63
C GLU A 262 15.17 30.76 1.72
N GLU A 263 15.30 29.47 2.02
CA GLU A 263 16.59 28.75 2.10
C GLU A 263 16.96 28.06 0.77
N GLY A 264 16.27 28.36 -0.32
CA GLY A 264 16.58 27.88 -1.66
C GLY A 264 15.96 26.52 -2.01
N ALA A 265 14.80 26.14 -1.41
CA ALA A 265 14.14 24.86 -1.72
C ALA A 265 13.84 24.70 -3.21
N VAL A 266 13.49 25.76 -3.96
CA VAL A 266 13.22 25.70 -5.40
C VAL A 266 14.46 25.24 -6.17
N ASP A 267 15.61 25.86 -5.91
CA ASP A 267 16.87 25.50 -6.56
C ASP A 267 17.30 24.08 -6.22
N MET A 268 17.09 23.67 -4.98
CA MET A 268 17.39 22.31 -4.52
C MET A 268 16.48 21.26 -5.18
N LEU A 269 15.20 21.51 -5.31
CA LEU A 269 14.26 20.63 -6.01
C LEU A 269 14.64 20.50 -7.48
N TYR A 270 14.98 21.62 -8.12
CA TYR A 270 15.40 21.61 -9.52
C TYR A 270 16.67 20.78 -9.72
N LYS A 271 17.69 20.98 -8.90
CA LYS A 271 18.94 20.20 -8.97
C LYS A 271 18.76 18.74 -8.61
N TRP A 272 17.93 18.45 -7.60
CA TRP A 272 17.63 17.08 -7.24
C TRP A 272 16.99 16.31 -8.40
N GLN A 273 16.04 16.87 -9.12
CA GLN A 273 15.39 16.18 -10.24
C GLN A 273 16.34 15.96 -11.45
N GLU A 274 17.40 16.75 -11.60
CA GLU A 274 18.41 16.55 -12.65
C GLU A 274 19.29 15.31 -12.39
N VAL A 275 19.47 14.93 -11.12
CA VAL A 275 20.33 13.83 -10.70
C VAL A 275 19.59 12.62 -10.16
N ALA A 276 18.32 12.75 -9.76
CA ALA A 276 17.58 11.77 -9.00
C ALA A 276 17.55 10.37 -9.61
N ASP A 277 17.40 10.29 -10.95
CA ASP A 277 17.39 9.03 -11.71
C ASP A 277 18.79 8.51 -12.05
N LYS A 278 19.83 9.35 -11.97
CA LYS A 278 21.20 9.08 -12.44
C LYS A 278 22.23 8.89 -11.34
N ILE A 279 21.93 9.38 -10.12
CA ILE A 279 22.82 9.26 -8.97
C ILE A 279 23.13 7.79 -8.68
N ASP A 280 24.22 7.49 -7.98
CA ASP A 280 24.62 6.14 -7.55
C ASP A 280 23.40 5.30 -7.13
N GLU A 281 23.25 4.09 -7.66
CA GLU A 281 22.09 3.21 -7.40
C GLU A 281 21.98 2.78 -5.94
N ASN A 282 23.10 2.83 -5.18
CA ASN A 282 23.10 2.58 -3.74
C ASN A 282 22.49 3.73 -2.93
N LEU A 283 22.22 4.88 -3.56
CA LEU A 283 21.62 6.05 -2.91
C LEU A 283 20.18 6.27 -3.36
N PHE A 284 19.28 6.36 -2.39
CA PHE A 284 17.90 6.76 -2.57
C PHE A 284 17.63 8.04 -1.77
N ILE A 285 17.22 9.13 -2.43
CA ILE A 285 16.88 10.40 -1.78
C ILE A 285 15.42 10.74 -2.09
N ARG A 286 14.55 10.55 -1.11
CA ARG A 286 13.15 11.01 -1.17
C ARG A 286 13.07 12.49 -0.84
N VAL A 287 12.20 13.23 -1.52
CA VAL A 287 11.84 14.58 -1.10
C VAL A 287 10.37 14.61 -0.65
N VAL A 288 10.13 15.14 0.55
CA VAL A 288 8.76 15.39 1.06
C VAL A 288 8.56 16.90 1.15
N ILE A 289 7.54 17.40 0.46
CA ILE A 289 7.24 18.83 0.39
C ILE A 289 5.96 19.10 1.18
N LEU A 290 6.03 20.06 2.09
CA LEU A 290 4.97 20.36 3.04
C LEU A 290 4.75 21.90 3.10
N PRO A 291 3.51 22.39 3.07
CA PRO A 291 3.24 23.78 3.44
C PRO A 291 3.46 23.98 4.95
N VAL A 292 4.14 25.05 5.32
CA VAL A 292 4.39 25.43 6.71
C VAL A 292 3.55 26.67 7.05
N ASN A 293 2.61 26.51 7.96
CA ASN A 293 1.66 27.57 8.37
C ASN A 293 1.90 27.96 9.83
N LYS A 294 3.06 28.57 10.13
CA LYS A 294 3.31 29.19 11.42
C LYS A 294 2.70 30.59 11.46
N LYS A 295 2.32 31.08 12.66
CA LYS A 295 1.71 32.43 12.84
C LYS A 295 2.51 33.56 12.19
N THR A 296 3.82 33.44 12.17
CA THR A 296 4.77 34.44 11.68
C THR A 296 5.37 34.14 10.31
N GLN A 297 5.17 32.92 9.78
CA GLN A 297 5.80 32.49 8.53
C GLN A 297 4.88 31.53 7.77
N LYS A 298 4.56 31.87 6.53
CA LYS A 298 3.92 30.99 5.56
C LYS A 298 4.95 30.65 4.50
N THR A 299 5.37 29.42 4.43
CA THR A 299 6.35 28.92 3.44
C THR A 299 6.08 27.48 3.09
N ALA A 300 6.69 26.98 2.04
CA ALA A 300 6.78 25.57 1.75
C ALA A 300 8.19 25.06 2.12
N LYS A 301 8.24 23.84 2.65
CA LYS A 301 9.47 23.19 3.10
C LYS A 301 9.66 21.87 2.35
N ALA A 302 10.85 21.67 1.78
CA ALA A 302 11.30 20.42 1.20
C ALA A 302 12.21 19.69 2.20
N LYS A 303 11.87 18.42 2.49
CA LYS A 303 12.67 17.51 3.32
C LYS A 303 13.29 16.45 2.44
N PHE A 304 14.63 16.39 2.43
CA PHE A 304 15.42 15.39 1.73
C PHE A 304 15.79 14.29 2.73
N ILE A 305 15.38 13.07 2.45
CA ILE A 305 15.59 11.90 3.32
C ILE A 305 16.32 10.84 2.50
N SER A 306 17.50 10.42 2.96
CA SER A 306 18.33 9.47 2.25
C SER A 306 18.37 8.08 2.89
N LEU A 307 18.66 7.09 2.06
CA LEU A 307 19.22 5.80 2.42
C LEU A 307 20.37 5.52 1.46
N PHE A 308 21.55 5.27 1.99
CA PHE A 308 22.73 4.87 1.23
C PHE A 308 23.25 3.51 1.71
N LEU A 309 23.50 2.60 0.78
CA LEU A 309 24.03 1.27 1.05
C LEU A 309 25.57 1.33 1.16
N GLY A 310 26.05 1.86 2.27
CA GLY A 310 27.48 2.05 2.55
C GLY A 310 27.73 2.99 3.72
N SER A 311 29.01 3.34 3.94
CA SER A 311 29.45 4.16 5.06
C SER A 311 29.07 5.65 4.94
N ALA A 312 28.97 6.34 6.06
CA ALA A 312 28.73 7.78 6.15
C ALA A 312 29.77 8.60 5.39
N GLN A 313 31.05 8.19 5.43
CA GLN A 313 32.12 8.84 4.69
C GLN A 313 31.88 8.83 3.18
N LYS A 314 31.47 7.66 2.63
CA LYS A 314 31.14 7.55 1.20
C LYS A 314 29.90 8.36 0.83
N LEU A 315 28.88 8.33 1.69
CA LEU A 315 27.66 9.14 1.50
C LEU A 315 28.00 10.63 1.47
N PHE A 316 28.80 11.12 2.42
CA PHE A 316 29.21 12.52 2.47
C PHE A 316 30.00 12.92 1.21
N SER A 317 30.98 12.11 0.78
CA SER A 317 31.73 12.37 -0.45
C SER A 317 30.83 12.45 -1.67
N LEU A 318 29.91 11.49 -1.83
CA LEU A 318 28.94 11.45 -2.94
C LEU A 318 28.03 12.68 -2.94
N MET A 319 27.53 13.10 -1.78
CA MET A 319 26.69 14.30 -1.66
C MET A 319 27.46 15.58 -1.97
N SER A 320 28.72 15.67 -1.56
CA SER A 320 29.59 16.83 -1.84
C SER A 320 29.89 17.00 -3.34
N GLU A 321 29.90 15.89 -4.09
CA GLU A 321 30.10 15.90 -5.56
C GLU A 321 28.78 16.13 -6.33
N THR A 322 27.69 15.52 -5.86
CA THR A 322 26.45 15.44 -6.67
C THR A 322 25.45 16.55 -6.34
N LEU A 323 25.31 16.92 -5.06
CA LEU A 323 24.37 17.92 -4.56
C LEU A 323 25.01 18.79 -3.46
N PRO A 324 26.15 19.47 -3.73
CA PRO A 324 26.87 20.24 -2.74
C PRO A 324 26.02 21.36 -2.11
N GLU A 325 25.08 21.92 -2.87
CA GLU A 325 24.23 23.02 -2.42
C GLU A 325 23.19 22.57 -1.36
N LEU A 326 22.92 21.27 -1.23
CA LEU A 326 22.11 20.76 -0.13
C LEU A 326 22.76 21.02 1.22
N GLY A 327 24.11 21.13 1.23
CA GLY A 327 24.91 21.50 2.40
C GLY A 327 24.96 20.39 3.45
N VAL A 328 24.90 19.12 3.02
CA VAL A 328 25.07 17.97 3.91
C VAL A 328 26.48 18.00 4.48
N LYS A 329 26.62 17.85 5.79
CA LYS A 329 27.89 17.73 6.48
C LYS A 329 28.17 16.29 6.89
N ALA A 330 29.43 15.99 7.21
CA ALA A 330 29.79 14.65 7.65
C ALA A 330 28.99 14.20 8.89
N GLU A 331 28.74 15.13 9.81
CA GLU A 331 27.95 14.91 11.04
C GLU A 331 26.46 14.63 10.82
N ASP A 332 25.91 15.02 9.66
CA ASP A 332 24.52 14.74 9.28
C ASP A 332 24.33 13.31 8.78
N CYS A 333 25.42 12.67 8.33
CA CYS A 333 25.44 11.30 7.81
C CYS A 333 25.54 10.30 8.96
N LEU A 334 24.44 9.64 9.27
CA LEU A 334 24.36 8.71 10.41
C LEU A 334 24.48 7.27 9.92
N GLU A 335 25.40 6.51 10.51
CA GLU A 335 25.57 5.07 10.27
C GLU A 335 24.65 4.27 11.20
N MET A 336 24.07 3.22 10.64
CA MET A 336 23.22 2.28 11.37
C MET A 336 23.07 0.95 10.60
N SER A 337 22.51 -0.07 11.22
CA SER A 337 22.08 -1.27 10.50
C SER A 337 20.89 -0.98 9.58
N TRP A 338 20.69 -1.83 8.55
CA TRP A 338 19.53 -1.67 7.67
C TRP A 338 18.20 -1.68 8.45
N ILE A 339 18.04 -2.55 9.45
CA ILE A 339 16.79 -2.62 10.21
C ILE A 339 16.53 -1.35 11.04
N GLU A 340 17.57 -0.71 11.57
CA GLU A 340 17.44 0.59 12.24
C GLU A 340 17.06 1.68 11.25
N SER A 341 17.56 1.60 10.00
CA SER A 341 17.15 2.53 8.96
C SER A 341 15.66 2.42 8.61
N VAL A 342 15.05 1.23 8.73
CA VAL A 342 13.58 1.05 8.59
C VAL A 342 12.84 1.86 9.63
N LEU A 343 13.30 1.88 10.89
CA LEU A 343 12.73 2.72 11.95
C LEU A 343 12.92 4.21 11.67
N PHE A 344 14.13 4.61 11.25
CA PHE A 344 14.43 6.00 10.85
C PHE A 344 13.46 6.49 9.75
N TRP A 345 13.24 5.68 8.70
CA TRP A 345 12.33 6.01 7.61
C TRP A 345 10.85 6.00 8.01
N SER A 346 10.50 5.26 9.05
CA SER A 346 9.16 5.23 9.65
C SER A 346 8.94 6.36 10.68
N ASN A 347 9.92 7.27 10.83
CA ASN A 347 9.95 8.39 11.78
C ASN A 347 9.94 7.98 13.27
N TYR A 348 10.45 6.81 13.60
CA TYR A 348 10.76 6.48 14.99
C TYR A 348 12.04 7.19 15.44
N PRO A 349 12.15 7.56 16.72
CA PRO A 349 13.41 8.05 17.30
C PRO A 349 14.54 7.04 17.16
N ILE A 350 15.78 7.54 17.01
CA ILE A 350 16.97 6.67 17.01
C ILE A 350 17.06 5.95 18.36
N GLY A 351 17.39 4.67 18.34
CA GLY A 351 17.44 3.83 19.54
C GLY A 351 16.11 3.22 19.95
N THR A 352 15.03 3.43 19.17
CA THR A 352 13.77 2.73 19.40
C THR A 352 13.98 1.21 19.27
N PRO A 353 13.47 0.40 20.21
CA PRO A 353 13.59 -1.06 20.14
C PRO A 353 12.95 -1.63 18.88
N LEU A 354 13.61 -2.61 18.24
CA LEU A 354 13.18 -3.19 16.96
C LEU A 354 11.81 -3.89 17.02
N ASN A 355 11.40 -4.38 18.19
CA ASN A 355 10.11 -5.06 18.37
C ASN A 355 8.89 -4.17 18.07
N VAL A 356 9.05 -2.83 18.00
CA VAL A 356 7.98 -1.93 17.55
C VAL A 356 7.54 -2.24 16.12
N LEU A 357 8.38 -2.89 15.31
CA LEU A 357 8.03 -3.34 13.96
C LEU A 357 6.97 -4.45 13.96
N LEU A 358 6.79 -5.14 15.08
CA LEU A 358 5.75 -6.18 15.24
C LEU A 358 4.38 -5.59 15.60
N GLU A 359 4.31 -4.28 15.91
CA GLU A 359 3.07 -3.59 16.19
C GLU A 359 2.27 -3.41 14.90
N ARG A 360 1.03 -3.92 14.90
CA ARG A 360 0.17 -3.93 13.70
C ARG A 360 -0.78 -2.74 13.64
N GLN A 361 -0.93 -2.01 14.74
CA GLN A 361 -1.76 -0.82 14.80
C GLN A 361 -0.93 0.43 14.54
N PRO A 362 -1.34 1.32 13.63
CA PRO A 362 -0.67 2.60 13.45
C PRO A 362 -0.95 3.50 14.66
N ASN A 363 0.06 4.30 15.04
CA ASN A 363 -0.07 5.27 16.13
C ASN A 363 -1.05 6.43 15.85
N SER A 364 -1.59 6.52 14.64
CA SER A 364 -2.56 7.57 14.28
C SER A 364 -3.45 7.14 13.12
N GLU A 365 -4.73 6.97 13.39
CA GLU A 365 -5.77 6.88 12.38
C GLU A 365 -6.06 8.26 11.79
N LYS A 366 -6.34 8.33 10.50
CA LYS A 366 -6.53 9.59 9.76
C LYS A 366 -7.56 9.44 8.66
N PHE A 367 -8.28 10.51 8.40
CA PHE A 367 -8.91 10.71 7.11
C PHE A 367 -7.83 11.04 6.10
N LEU A 368 -7.86 10.44 4.92
CA LEU A 368 -6.85 10.69 3.89
C LEU A 368 -7.40 10.49 2.46
N LYS A 369 -6.76 11.18 1.51
CA LYS A 369 -6.83 10.89 0.08
C LYS A 369 -5.44 11.02 -0.52
N LYS A 370 -5.12 10.14 -1.49
CA LYS A 370 -3.86 10.18 -2.22
C LYS A 370 -4.09 9.99 -3.71
N LYS A 371 -3.16 10.54 -4.50
CA LYS A 371 -3.03 10.37 -5.95
C LYS A 371 -1.54 10.22 -6.29
N SER A 372 -1.21 9.82 -7.50
CA SER A 372 0.18 9.71 -7.94
C SER A 372 0.32 10.03 -9.42
N ASP A 373 1.50 10.52 -9.82
CA ASP A 373 1.93 10.75 -11.18
C ASP A 373 3.41 10.40 -11.34
N TYR A 374 3.85 10.35 -12.59
CA TYR A 374 5.26 10.15 -12.95
C TYR A 374 5.80 11.37 -13.70
N VAL A 375 7.06 11.70 -13.45
CA VAL A 375 7.77 12.78 -14.12
C VAL A 375 8.89 12.17 -14.97
N GLN A 376 8.86 12.46 -16.27
CA GLN A 376 9.87 12.03 -17.24
C GLN A 376 10.79 13.17 -17.66
N GLU A 377 10.25 14.39 -17.78
CA GLU A 377 11.02 15.57 -18.07
C GLU A 377 11.14 16.49 -16.85
N PRO A 378 12.27 17.19 -16.66
CA PRO A 378 12.43 18.09 -15.53
C PRO A 378 11.39 19.21 -15.52
N ILE A 379 10.72 19.40 -14.40
CA ILE A 379 9.83 20.54 -14.17
C ILE A 379 10.68 21.81 -14.07
N SER A 380 10.32 22.90 -14.76
CA SER A 380 11.09 24.14 -14.74
C SER A 380 11.15 24.76 -13.32
N LYS A 381 12.17 25.59 -13.06
CA LYS A 381 12.27 26.30 -11.77
C LYS A 381 11.05 27.18 -11.51
N ALA A 382 10.52 27.85 -12.55
CA ALA A 382 9.35 28.70 -12.44
C ALA A 382 8.11 27.87 -12.06
N ASP A 383 7.93 26.70 -12.64
CA ASP A 383 6.81 25.82 -12.33
C ASP A 383 6.95 25.16 -10.96
N LEU A 384 8.17 24.79 -10.54
CA LEU A 384 8.43 24.35 -9.16
C LEU A 384 8.11 25.43 -8.13
N GLU A 385 8.48 26.70 -8.40
CA GLU A 385 8.12 27.82 -7.55
C GLU A 385 6.59 28.02 -7.52
N GLY A 386 5.93 27.95 -8.67
CA GLY A 386 4.48 28.00 -8.80
C GLY A 386 3.79 26.91 -7.99
N MET A 387 4.28 25.68 -8.10
CA MET A 387 3.82 24.51 -7.30
C MET A 387 3.92 24.78 -5.79
N LEU A 388 5.06 25.27 -5.31
CA LEU A 388 5.23 25.59 -3.88
C LEU A 388 4.29 26.72 -3.43
N ARG A 389 4.09 27.76 -4.25
CA ARG A 389 3.11 28.83 -3.98
C ARG A 389 1.69 28.29 -3.92
N LYS A 390 1.31 27.40 -4.86
CA LYS A 390 0.02 26.73 -4.87
C LYS A 390 -0.20 25.89 -3.62
N MET A 391 0.79 25.14 -3.18
CA MET A 391 0.73 24.37 -1.93
C MET A 391 0.54 25.27 -0.69
N MET A 392 1.18 26.45 -0.66
CA MET A 392 0.99 27.43 0.43
C MET A 392 -0.43 28.04 0.43
N GLU A 393 -1.02 28.25 -0.75
CA GLU A 393 -2.40 28.68 -0.91
C GLU A 393 -3.38 27.64 -0.35
N LEU A 394 -3.21 26.36 -0.77
CA LEU A 394 -4.04 25.23 -0.36
C LEU A 394 -3.83 24.79 1.10
N LYS A 395 -2.66 25.05 1.68
CA LYS A 395 -2.29 24.88 3.10
C LYS A 395 -2.20 23.46 3.65
N ARG A 396 -2.76 22.45 2.99
CA ARG A 396 -2.85 21.07 3.50
C ARG A 396 -2.16 20.01 2.64
N PRO A 397 -2.33 19.99 1.29
CA PRO A 397 -1.72 18.96 0.47
C PRO A 397 -0.20 18.90 0.63
N ALA A 398 0.32 17.68 0.68
CA ALA A 398 1.74 17.40 0.70
C ALA A 398 2.13 16.61 -0.54
N LEU A 399 3.37 16.75 -1.00
CA LEU A 399 3.94 15.98 -2.11
C LEU A 399 5.09 15.12 -1.59
N THR A 400 5.22 13.93 -2.17
CA THR A 400 6.38 13.06 -1.94
C THR A 400 6.96 12.65 -3.28
N PHE A 401 8.20 13.07 -3.54
CA PHE A 401 8.96 12.71 -4.73
C PHE A 401 9.86 11.52 -4.41
N ASN A 402 9.75 10.45 -5.18
CA ASN A 402 10.56 9.24 -5.03
C ASN A 402 11.36 9.01 -6.31
N PRO A 403 12.70 8.96 -6.24
CA PRO A 403 13.55 8.81 -7.42
C PRO A 403 13.37 7.43 -8.06
N TYR A 404 13.52 7.39 -9.37
CA TYR A 404 13.61 6.20 -10.19
C TYR A 404 15.07 5.98 -10.65
N GLY A 405 15.29 5.39 -11.79
CA GLY A 405 16.63 5.08 -12.29
C GLY A 405 17.25 3.81 -11.66
N GLY A 406 18.53 3.58 -11.89
CA GLY A 406 19.20 2.36 -11.46
C GLY A 406 18.49 1.12 -11.99
N LYS A 407 18.29 0.10 -11.15
CA LYS A 407 17.61 -1.16 -11.51
C LYS A 407 16.25 -0.99 -12.16
N MET A 408 15.53 0.07 -11.81
CA MET A 408 14.22 0.37 -12.41
C MET A 408 14.30 0.70 -13.91
N SER A 409 15.45 1.18 -14.39
CA SER A 409 15.68 1.46 -15.81
C SER A 409 16.21 0.25 -16.60
N GLU A 410 16.67 -0.80 -15.92
CA GLU A 410 17.19 -2.03 -16.52
C GLU A 410 16.10 -3.09 -16.75
N ILE A 411 15.09 -3.12 -15.87
CA ILE A 411 13.99 -4.09 -15.95
C ILE A 411 13.02 -3.65 -17.06
N ALA A 412 12.71 -4.57 -17.97
CA ALA A 412 11.79 -4.30 -19.05
C ALA A 412 10.36 -4.00 -18.56
N GLU A 413 9.64 -3.11 -19.22
CA GLU A 413 8.26 -2.73 -18.85
C GLU A 413 7.30 -3.93 -18.79
N ARG A 414 7.56 -4.96 -19.59
CA ARG A 414 6.72 -6.16 -19.69
C ARG A 414 7.16 -7.31 -18.79
N GLU A 415 8.25 -7.15 -18.02
CA GLU A 415 8.73 -8.18 -17.11
C GLU A 415 7.70 -8.56 -16.03
N THR A 416 6.97 -7.56 -15.58
CA THR A 416 5.81 -7.69 -14.67
C THR A 416 4.69 -6.77 -15.13
N PRO A 417 3.45 -6.90 -14.65
CA PRO A 417 2.36 -5.97 -14.96
C PRO A 417 2.54 -4.55 -14.38
N PHE A 418 3.70 -4.25 -13.82
CA PHE A 418 4.07 -2.92 -13.35
C PHE A 418 4.93 -2.21 -14.41
N PRO A 419 4.34 -1.37 -15.30
CA PRO A 419 5.01 -0.86 -16.49
C PRO A 419 5.91 0.36 -16.23
N HIS A 420 5.87 0.95 -15.04
CA HIS A 420 6.61 2.17 -14.72
C HIS A 420 8.09 1.88 -14.49
N ARG A 421 8.88 1.87 -15.57
CA ARG A 421 10.29 1.45 -15.60
C ARG A 421 11.17 2.57 -16.16
N ALA A 422 11.95 2.29 -17.20
CA ALA A 422 12.83 3.24 -17.85
C ALA A 422 12.10 4.53 -18.27
N GLY A 423 12.81 5.65 -18.34
CA GLY A 423 12.28 6.95 -18.73
C GLY A 423 11.68 7.77 -17.60
N ASN A 424 11.27 7.15 -16.49
CA ASN A 424 10.78 7.88 -15.34
C ASN A 424 11.94 8.41 -14.50
N LYS A 425 11.96 9.73 -14.24
CA LYS A 425 12.91 10.36 -13.32
C LYS A 425 12.52 10.14 -11.87
N TYR A 426 11.26 10.38 -11.56
CA TYR A 426 10.69 10.17 -10.22
C TYR A 426 9.17 10.07 -10.28
N LYS A 427 8.62 9.52 -9.21
CA LYS A 427 7.18 9.47 -8.94
C LYS A 427 6.81 10.56 -7.95
N ILE A 428 5.70 11.26 -8.22
CA ILE A 428 5.05 12.15 -7.27
C ILE A 428 3.90 11.39 -6.60
N GLN A 429 3.83 11.43 -5.27
CA GLN A 429 2.62 11.09 -4.52
C GLN A 429 2.05 12.36 -3.91
N TYR A 430 0.83 12.68 -4.28
CA TYR A 430 0.01 13.71 -3.64
C TYR A 430 -0.67 13.11 -2.42
N SER A 431 -0.76 13.85 -1.34
CA SER A 431 -1.45 13.42 -0.13
C SER A 431 -2.12 14.57 0.60
N VAL A 432 -3.32 14.32 1.06
CA VAL A 432 -4.00 15.19 2.03
C VAL A 432 -4.47 14.33 3.19
N THR A 433 -4.28 14.82 4.39
CA THR A 433 -4.77 14.19 5.62
C THR A 433 -5.47 15.22 6.48
N TRP A 434 -6.53 14.77 7.19
CA TRP A 434 -7.29 15.64 8.09
C TRP A 434 -7.80 14.85 9.29
N LYS A 435 -8.38 15.58 10.27
CA LYS A 435 -8.92 15.01 11.50
C LYS A 435 -10.40 15.30 11.69
N GLU A 436 -10.90 16.31 10.98
CA GLU A 436 -12.28 16.73 11.06
C GLU A 436 -13.21 15.66 10.47
N GLU A 437 -14.26 15.31 11.18
CA GLU A 437 -15.26 14.35 10.77
C GLU A 437 -16.32 14.96 9.85
N GLY A 438 -17.05 14.10 9.13
CA GLY A 438 -18.18 14.47 8.30
C GLY A 438 -17.86 14.61 6.81
N GLU A 439 -18.92 14.53 6.02
CA GLU A 439 -18.86 14.53 4.55
C GLU A 439 -18.34 15.88 4.01
N GLU A 440 -18.80 17.00 4.54
CA GLU A 440 -18.32 18.33 4.15
C GLU A 440 -16.80 18.48 4.32
N ALA A 441 -16.25 17.98 5.44
CA ALA A 441 -14.81 17.99 5.67
C ALA A 441 -14.08 17.08 4.68
N ALA A 442 -14.65 15.92 4.37
CA ALA A 442 -14.09 14.97 3.40
C ALA A 442 -14.07 15.61 2.00
N ASP A 443 -15.18 16.14 1.52
CA ASP A 443 -15.31 16.79 0.21
C ASP A 443 -14.34 17.94 0.04
N LYS A 444 -14.30 18.84 1.03
CA LYS A 444 -13.36 19.97 1.03
C LYS A 444 -11.91 19.51 0.90
N ASN A 445 -11.49 18.49 1.65
CA ASN A 445 -10.10 18.03 1.60
C ASN A 445 -9.79 17.24 0.32
N VAL A 446 -10.78 16.49 -0.20
CA VAL A 446 -10.65 15.81 -1.50
C VAL A 446 -10.53 16.85 -2.62
N GLU A 447 -11.24 17.96 -2.56
CA GLU A 447 -11.14 19.05 -3.54
C GLU A 447 -9.75 19.71 -3.52
N LEU A 448 -9.17 19.96 -2.35
CA LEU A 448 -7.81 20.52 -2.25
C LEU A 448 -6.75 19.67 -2.97
N ILE A 449 -6.84 18.34 -2.86
CA ILE A 449 -5.88 17.45 -3.55
C ILE A 449 -6.17 17.36 -5.05
N ARG A 450 -7.44 17.45 -5.48
CA ARG A 450 -7.81 17.53 -6.89
C ARG A 450 -7.27 18.78 -7.54
N GLU A 451 -7.47 19.92 -6.91
CA GLU A 451 -6.97 21.23 -7.38
C GLU A 451 -5.44 21.21 -7.55
N LEU A 452 -4.69 20.66 -6.60
CA LEU A 452 -3.24 20.53 -6.76
C LEU A 452 -2.88 19.54 -7.87
N TYR A 453 -3.61 18.44 -8.00
CA TYR A 453 -3.39 17.43 -9.03
C TYR A 453 -3.61 18.01 -10.43
N GLU A 454 -4.70 18.77 -10.64
CA GLU A 454 -5.00 19.46 -11.89
C GLU A 454 -3.97 20.52 -12.22
N TYR A 455 -3.51 21.30 -11.23
CA TYR A 455 -2.42 22.24 -11.40
C TYR A 455 -1.14 21.59 -11.92
N MET A 456 -0.86 20.38 -11.47
CA MET A 456 0.35 19.63 -11.85
C MET A 456 0.22 18.89 -13.19
N THR A 457 -0.99 18.67 -13.70
CA THR A 457 -1.25 17.89 -14.94
C THR A 457 -0.39 18.29 -16.14
N PRO A 458 -0.12 19.58 -16.41
CA PRO A 458 0.74 19.98 -17.54
C PRO A 458 2.22 19.58 -17.41
N HIS A 459 2.66 19.20 -16.21
CA HIS A 459 4.06 18.96 -15.89
C HIS A 459 4.38 17.47 -15.63
N VAL A 460 3.38 16.59 -15.72
CA VAL A 460 3.48 15.17 -15.37
C VAL A 460 2.81 14.31 -16.44
N LEU A 461 3.15 13.01 -16.46
CA LEU A 461 2.35 12.02 -17.18
C LEU A 461 1.13 11.65 -16.33
N CYS A 462 -0.06 11.82 -16.89
CA CYS A 462 -1.28 11.26 -16.29
C CYS A 462 -1.21 9.73 -16.33
N VAL A 463 -1.38 9.10 -15.17
CA VAL A 463 -1.40 7.65 -14.97
C VAL A 463 -2.83 7.18 -14.78
#